data_54fe7b7234d10ce4279762b5d6ebad46
#
_entry.id   54fe7b7234d10ce4279762b5d6ebad46
#
_cell.length_a   1.000
_cell.length_b   1.000
_cell.length_c   1.000
_cell.angle_alpha   90.00
_cell.angle_beta   90.00
_cell.angle_gamma   90.00
#
_symmetry.space_group_name_H-M   'P 1'
#
loop_
_entity.id
_entity.type
_entity.pdbx_description
1 polymer ?
#
loop_
_entity_poly.entity_id
_entity_poly.type
_entity_poly.pdbx_seq_one_letter_code
_entity_poly.pdbx_strand_id
1 'polypeptide(L)'
;AQAAETEKKIRPLTGKMTYEEVRNRAREMMMPRCYVCPECNGRGPCIGQVPGFGGMGANRGFQANYDSLAAVQLNSRVVHGVHVPDTSIDFFGTKISMPVVAAPTGGTTYNMGGKLTEEEFVTAICEGCSKAGTLGAVADGIGDPLPVFEKRLDTLKRLGYKAIVGLKPRLNKDIIERMRLAEKAGVVALTIDLDS
;
A
#
# COMPACT_ATOMS: atom_id res chain seq x y z
N ALA A 1 -29.30 12.28 -17.39
CA ALA A 1 -29.37 10.94 -17.97
C ALA A 1 -27.97 10.56 -18.46
N GLN A 2 -27.09 10.01 -17.59
CA GLN A 2 -25.83 9.34 -17.97
C GLN A 2 -25.02 9.02 -16.69
N ALA A 3 -25.63 8.26 -15.79
CA ALA A 3 -24.95 7.71 -14.61
C ALA A 3 -25.40 6.25 -14.39
N ALA A 4 -25.38 5.48 -15.47
CA ALA A 4 -25.68 4.05 -15.43
C ALA A 4 -24.73 3.35 -16.40
N GLU A 5 -23.44 3.42 -16.12
CA GLU A 5 -22.45 2.67 -16.89
C GLU A 5 -21.63 1.82 -15.94
N THR A 6 -22.10 0.58 -15.86
CA THR A 6 -21.34 -0.64 -15.67
C THR A 6 -20.51 -0.72 -14.37
N GLU A 7 -21.14 -1.12 -13.29
CA GLU A 7 -20.51 -1.99 -12.28
C GLU A 7 -20.02 -3.26 -12.97
N LYS A 8 -18.84 -3.22 -13.54
CA LYS A 8 -18.13 -4.43 -13.90
C LYS A 8 -17.73 -5.11 -12.58
N LYS A 9 -18.60 -6.00 -12.09
CA LYS A 9 -18.31 -6.84 -10.93
C LYS A 9 -16.94 -7.48 -11.13
N ILE A 10 -16.03 -7.16 -10.25
CA ILE A 10 -14.69 -7.77 -10.21
C ILE A 10 -14.93 -9.27 -10.02
N ARG A 11 -14.60 -10.07 -11.03
CA ARG A 11 -14.69 -11.52 -10.90
C ARG A 11 -13.74 -11.96 -9.80
N PRO A 12 -14.19 -12.78 -8.82
CA PRO A 12 -13.27 -13.39 -7.86
C PRO A 12 -12.18 -14.14 -8.63
N LEU A 13 -10.95 -14.02 -8.18
CA LEU A 13 -9.82 -14.74 -8.75
C LEU A 13 -9.97 -16.22 -8.38
N THR A 14 -10.48 -17.03 -9.29
CA THR A 14 -10.55 -18.48 -9.14
C THR A 14 -9.43 -19.10 -9.95
N GLY A 15 -8.43 -19.67 -9.27
CA GLY A 15 -7.29 -20.35 -9.88
C GLY A 15 -5.94 -19.65 -9.67
N LYS A 16 -4.87 -20.33 -10.06
CA LYS A 16 -3.51 -19.75 -10.09
C LYS A 16 -3.40 -18.79 -11.27
N MET A 17 -3.33 -17.50 -11.00
CA MET A 17 -3.02 -16.50 -12.01
C MET A 17 -1.51 -16.33 -12.16
N THR A 18 -1.05 -16.11 -13.37
CA THR A 18 0.32 -15.68 -13.63
C THR A 18 0.51 -14.23 -13.19
N TYR A 19 1.75 -13.84 -12.94
CA TYR A 19 2.09 -12.45 -12.60
C TYR A 19 1.65 -11.47 -13.71
N GLU A 20 1.74 -11.87 -14.97
CA GLU A 20 1.32 -11.06 -16.11
C GLU A 20 -0.20 -10.84 -16.13
N GLU A 21 -0.98 -11.89 -15.89
CA GLU A 21 -2.45 -11.78 -15.79
C GLU A 21 -2.87 -10.82 -14.67
N VAL A 22 -2.22 -10.93 -13.50
CA VAL A 22 -2.47 -10.01 -12.37
C VAL A 22 -2.16 -8.57 -12.78
N ARG A 23 -1.04 -8.32 -13.44
CA ARG A 23 -0.64 -6.97 -13.89
C ARG A 23 -1.58 -6.41 -14.95
N ASN A 24 -1.99 -7.22 -15.91
CA ASN A 24 -2.92 -6.78 -16.96
C ASN A 24 -4.26 -6.39 -16.36
N ARG A 25 -4.77 -7.18 -15.43
CA ARG A 25 -6.01 -6.84 -14.70
C ARG A 25 -5.85 -5.58 -13.84
N ALA A 26 -4.74 -5.43 -13.15
CA ALA A 26 -4.45 -4.21 -12.39
C ALA A 26 -4.43 -2.98 -13.30
N ARG A 27 -3.85 -3.09 -14.51
CA ARG A 27 -3.84 -2.01 -15.50
C ARG A 27 -5.24 -1.62 -15.94
N GLU A 28 -6.11 -2.58 -16.23
CA GLU A 28 -7.51 -2.32 -16.58
C GLU A 28 -8.27 -1.58 -15.47
N MET A 29 -7.99 -1.91 -14.22
CA MET A 29 -8.62 -1.27 -13.07
C MET A 29 -8.06 0.11 -12.77
N MET A 30 -6.76 0.31 -12.93
CA MET A 30 -6.06 1.51 -12.47
C MET A 30 -6.01 2.64 -13.51
N MET A 31 -6.14 2.32 -14.80
CA MET A 31 -6.12 3.36 -15.84
C MET A 31 -7.33 4.31 -15.74
N PRO A 32 -7.13 5.59 -16.04
CA PRO A 32 -5.88 6.23 -16.49
C PRO A 32 -4.97 6.71 -15.34
N ARG A 33 -5.29 6.40 -14.08
CA ARG A 33 -4.54 6.87 -12.91
C ARG A 33 -3.15 6.24 -12.83
N CYS A 34 -3.05 4.94 -13.06
CA CYS A 34 -1.78 4.21 -13.10
C CYS A 34 -1.77 3.25 -14.29
N TYR A 35 -0.68 3.23 -15.04
CA TYR A 35 -0.51 2.38 -16.23
C TYR A 35 0.10 1.02 -15.90
N VAL A 36 0.38 0.76 -14.63
CA VAL A 36 1.01 -0.48 -14.15
C VAL A 36 2.20 -0.85 -15.04
N CYS A 37 3.14 0.08 -15.16
CA CYS A 37 4.34 -0.07 -15.98
C CYS A 37 5.16 -1.29 -15.53
N PRO A 38 5.93 -1.93 -16.42
CA PRO A 38 6.86 -3.01 -16.04
C PRO A 38 7.82 -2.58 -14.94
N GLU A 39 8.27 -1.35 -14.99
CA GLU A 39 9.14 -0.71 -14.02
C GLU A 39 8.57 0.66 -13.64
N CYS A 40 8.32 0.87 -12.35
CA CYS A 40 7.81 2.13 -11.83
C CYS A 40 9.00 3.02 -11.40
N ASN A 41 9.59 3.72 -12.36
CA ASN A 41 10.81 4.54 -12.19
C ASN A 41 10.55 6.05 -12.24
N GLY A 42 9.30 6.46 -12.19
CA GLY A 42 8.93 7.88 -12.29
C GLY A 42 9.06 8.51 -13.68
N ARG A 43 9.22 7.68 -14.73
CA ARG A 43 9.35 8.12 -16.14
C ARG A 43 8.20 7.62 -17.01
N GLY A 44 7.16 7.08 -16.39
CA GLY A 44 5.98 6.57 -17.09
C GLY A 44 4.99 7.66 -17.51
N PRO A 45 3.91 7.28 -18.22
CA PRO A 45 2.93 8.23 -18.77
C PRO A 45 2.07 8.93 -17.70
N CYS A 46 2.14 8.52 -16.43
CA CYS A 46 1.41 9.15 -15.32
C CYS A 46 2.12 10.36 -14.71
N ILE A 47 3.28 10.79 -15.24
CA ILE A 47 4.02 11.94 -14.73
C ILE A 47 3.12 13.17 -14.69
N GLY A 48 3.03 13.81 -13.53
CA GLY A 48 2.27 15.03 -13.29
C GLY A 48 0.75 14.88 -13.36
N GLN A 49 0.22 13.68 -13.60
CA GLN A 49 -1.22 13.47 -13.73
C GLN A 49 -1.92 13.33 -12.39
N VAL A 50 -1.30 12.62 -11.46
CA VAL A 50 -1.87 12.39 -10.12
C VAL A 50 -0.79 12.51 -9.06
N PRO A 51 -0.96 13.37 -8.04
CA PRO A 51 -0.08 13.39 -6.88
C PRO A 51 -0.03 12.01 -6.21
N GLY A 52 1.15 11.55 -5.85
CA GLY A 52 1.37 10.26 -5.20
C GLY A 52 1.62 9.07 -6.14
N PHE A 53 1.15 9.10 -7.40
CA PHE A 53 1.50 8.07 -8.40
C PHE A 53 2.65 8.52 -9.30
N GLY A 54 2.38 9.45 -10.19
CA GLY A 54 3.39 9.94 -11.11
C GLY A 54 4.29 11.03 -10.54
N GLY A 55 3.96 11.53 -9.34
CA GLY A 55 4.59 12.69 -8.75
C GLY A 55 4.13 14.00 -9.37
N MET A 56 4.51 15.12 -8.77
CA MET A 56 4.14 16.46 -9.23
C MET A 56 5.16 17.07 -10.20
N GLY A 57 4.67 17.87 -11.13
CA GLY A 57 5.52 18.58 -12.09
C GLY A 57 6.37 17.63 -12.93
N ALA A 58 7.67 17.84 -12.96
CA ALA A 58 8.62 17.00 -13.68
C ALA A 58 8.96 15.68 -12.96
N ASN A 59 8.37 15.41 -11.83
CA ASN A 59 8.57 14.19 -11.03
C ASN A 59 10.02 13.90 -10.64
N ARG A 60 10.84 14.92 -10.45
CA ARG A 60 12.28 14.77 -10.19
C ARG A 60 12.56 14.04 -8.87
N GLY A 61 11.76 14.31 -7.83
CA GLY A 61 11.90 13.64 -6.53
C GLY A 61 11.70 12.12 -6.63
N PHE A 62 10.64 11.69 -7.32
CA PHE A 62 10.38 10.26 -7.53
C PHE A 62 11.51 9.59 -8.34
N GLN A 63 11.95 10.22 -9.42
CA GLN A 63 13.07 9.72 -10.23
C GLN A 63 14.35 9.61 -9.41
N ALA A 64 14.66 10.63 -8.59
CA ALA A 64 15.83 10.61 -7.71
C ALA A 64 15.77 9.49 -6.67
N ASN A 65 14.60 9.22 -6.09
CA ASN A 65 14.41 8.09 -5.17
C ASN A 65 14.71 6.75 -5.86
N TYR A 66 14.16 6.56 -7.06
CA TYR A 66 14.41 5.35 -7.84
C TYR A 66 15.90 5.19 -8.19
N ASP A 67 16.51 6.24 -8.73
CA ASP A 67 17.91 6.23 -9.16
C ASP A 67 18.87 6.04 -7.97
N SER A 68 18.58 6.63 -6.81
CA SER A 68 19.36 6.46 -5.58
C SER A 68 19.33 5.02 -5.07
N LEU A 69 18.16 4.37 -5.09
CA LEU A 69 18.03 2.97 -4.71
C LEU A 69 18.73 2.06 -5.71
N ALA A 70 18.64 2.34 -7.01
CA ALA A 70 19.32 1.59 -8.06
C ALA A 70 20.85 1.69 -7.98
N ALA A 71 21.38 2.76 -7.39
CA ALA A 71 22.82 2.94 -7.17
C ALA A 71 23.35 2.13 -5.98
N VAL A 72 22.49 1.59 -5.11
CA VAL A 72 22.91 0.76 -3.99
C VAL A 72 23.32 -0.62 -4.51
N GLN A 73 24.56 -0.99 -4.25
CA GLN A 73 25.11 -2.28 -4.65
C GLN A 73 25.19 -3.23 -3.47
N LEU A 74 24.83 -4.49 -3.72
CA LEU A 74 24.96 -5.56 -2.74
C LEU A 74 26.38 -6.14 -2.80
N ASN A 75 27.01 -6.26 -1.63
CA ASN A 75 28.29 -6.95 -1.51
C ASN A 75 28.04 -8.47 -1.42
N SER A 76 27.91 -9.10 -2.58
CA SER A 76 27.63 -10.53 -2.67
C SER A 76 28.82 -11.37 -2.24
N ARG A 77 28.56 -12.44 -1.48
CA ARG A 77 29.51 -13.50 -1.16
C ARG A 77 29.01 -14.80 -1.74
N VAL A 78 29.73 -15.34 -2.71
CA VAL A 78 29.36 -16.60 -3.38
C VAL A 78 29.76 -17.82 -2.57
N VAL A 79 30.90 -17.75 -1.84
CA VAL A 79 31.39 -18.84 -1.00
C VAL A 79 31.03 -18.56 0.46
N HIS A 80 30.10 -19.33 1.01
CA HIS A 80 29.67 -19.26 2.42
C HIS A 80 29.09 -20.59 2.87
N GLY A 81 28.99 -20.79 4.18
CA GLY A 81 28.43 -21.99 4.80
C GLY A 81 26.92 -21.95 5.09
N VAL A 82 26.19 -20.94 4.59
CA VAL A 82 24.76 -20.82 4.83
C VAL A 82 24.00 -21.57 3.76
N HIS A 83 23.25 -22.61 4.15
CA HIS A 83 22.44 -23.42 3.27
C HIS A 83 20.95 -23.05 3.31
N VAL A 84 20.47 -22.61 4.49
CA VAL A 84 19.10 -22.13 4.70
C VAL A 84 19.17 -20.79 5.41
N PRO A 85 19.02 -19.68 4.68
CA PRO A 85 19.05 -18.35 5.30
C PRO A 85 17.77 -18.12 6.11
N ASP A 86 17.93 -17.65 7.36
CA ASP A 86 16.80 -17.11 8.13
C ASP A 86 16.69 -15.62 7.84
N THR A 87 15.57 -15.24 7.21
CA THR A 87 15.25 -13.85 6.88
C THR A 87 14.27 -13.22 7.87
N SER A 88 13.88 -13.97 8.91
CA SER A 88 12.92 -13.48 9.90
C SER A 88 13.51 -12.38 10.78
N ILE A 89 12.67 -11.42 11.14
CA ILE A 89 13.01 -10.37 12.10
C ILE A 89 11.88 -10.18 13.12
N ASP A 90 12.22 -9.60 14.27
CA ASP A 90 11.23 -9.01 15.16
C ASP A 90 10.97 -7.56 14.71
N PHE A 91 9.72 -7.23 14.44
CA PHE A 91 9.28 -5.91 14.04
C PHE A 91 8.25 -5.40 15.04
N PHE A 92 8.66 -4.53 15.93
CA PHE A 92 7.83 -4.01 17.02
C PHE A 92 7.12 -5.11 17.83
N GLY A 93 7.85 -6.14 18.25
CA GLY A 93 7.32 -7.27 19.00
C GLY A 93 6.47 -8.26 18.17
N THR A 94 6.50 -8.14 16.85
CA THR A 94 5.85 -9.08 15.93
C THR A 94 6.90 -9.75 15.05
N LYS A 95 7.03 -11.08 15.16
CA LYS A 95 7.92 -11.83 14.29
C LYS A 95 7.34 -11.90 12.88
N ILE A 96 8.12 -11.46 11.89
CA ILE A 96 7.81 -11.54 10.46
C ILE A 96 8.86 -12.36 9.72
N SER A 97 8.45 -13.00 8.62
CA SER A 97 9.30 -13.97 7.90
C SER A 97 10.42 -13.32 7.08
N MET A 98 10.27 -12.03 6.78
CA MET A 98 11.23 -11.28 5.97
C MET A 98 11.17 -9.78 6.33
N PRO A 99 12.27 -9.02 6.18
CA PRO A 99 12.33 -7.58 6.51
C PRO A 99 11.66 -6.71 5.42
N VAL A 100 10.46 -7.08 5.00
CA VAL A 100 9.66 -6.38 4.00
C VAL A 100 8.24 -6.25 4.52
N VAL A 101 7.72 -5.04 4.54
CA VAL A 101 6.34 -4.73 4.95
C VAL A 101 5.66 -3.92 3.83
N ALA A 102 4.34 -3.96 3.78
CA ALA A 102 3.60 -3.11 2.85
C ALA A 102 3.77 -1.65 3.24
N ALA A 103 3.87 -0.76 2.25
CA ALA A 103 3.84 0.67 2.49
C ALA A 103 2.41 1.12 2.86
N PRO A 104 2.23 2.04 3.82
CA PRO A 104 0.92 2.59 4.14
C PRO A 104 0.33 3.32 2.94
N THR A 105 -0.79 2.85 2.45
CA THR A 105 -1.52 3.44 1.31
C THR A 105 -3.00 3.41 1.61
N GLY A 106 -3.71 4.45 1.22
CA GLY A 106 -5.15 4.60 1.38
C GLY A 106 -5.72 5.62 0.41
N GLY A 107 -7.01 5.93 0.55
CA GLY A 107 -7.68 6.89 -0.32
C GLY A 107 -7.92 6.32 -1.72
N THR A 108 -8.52 5.14 -1.83
CA THR A 108 -8.75 4.44 -3.10
C THR A 108 -9.54 5.28 -4.10
N THR A 109 -10.50 6.08 -3.62
CA THR A 109 -11.26 7.00 -4.47
C THR A 109 -10.37 8.04 -5.13
N TYR A 110 -9.47 8.64 -4.36
CA TYR A 110 -8.57 9.67 -4.85
C TYR A 110 -7.41 9.09 -5.65
N ASN A 111 -6.71 8.12 -5.07
CA ASN A 111 -5.48 7.58 -5.63
C ASN A 111 -5.71 6.54 -6.72
N MET A 112 -6.82 5.79 -6.67
CA MET A 112 -7.06 4.63 -7.52
C MET A 112 -8.33 4.77 -8.38
N GLY A 113 -8.92 5.96 -8.43
CA GLY A 113 -10.13 6.22 -9.22
C GLY A 113 -11.39 5.53 -8.72
N GLY A 114 -11.42 5.09 -7.47
CA GLY A 114 -12.60 4.47 -6.84
C GLY A 114 -13.00 3.10 -7.40
N LYS A 115 -12.09 2.42 -8.09
CA LYS A 115 -12.34 1.07 -8.65
C LYS A 115 -12.39 -0.03 -7.61
N LEU A 116 -11.80 0.22 -6.44
CA LEU A 116 -11.86 -0.61 -5.25
C LEU A 116 -12.41 0.21 -4.10
N THR A 117 -13.19 -0.42 -3.25
CA THR A 117 -13.57 0.16 -1.97
C THR A 117 -12.36 0.13 -1.02
N GLU A 118 -12.35 1.00 -0.01
CA GLU A 118 -11.32 0.96 1.04
C GLU A 118 -11.27 -0.41 1.75
N GLU A 119 -12.43 -1.02 1.97
CA GLU A 119 -12.53 -2.33 2.60
C GLU A 119 -11.89 -3.44 1.76
N GLU A 120 -12.18 -3.47 0.46
CA GLU A 120 -11.57 -4.44 -0.47
C GLU A 120 -10.06 -4.25 -0.54
N PHE A 121 -9.59 -3.00 -0.57
CA PHE A 121 -8.16 -2.68 -0.61
C PHE A 121 -7.45 -3.11 0.68
N VAL A 122 -7.97 -2.73 1.84
CA VAL A 122 -7.43 -3.13 3.16
C VAL A 122 -7.39 -4.65 3.27
N THR A 123 -8.47 -5.32 2.88
CA THR A 123 -8.55 -6.79 2.92
C THR A 123 -7.47 -7.41 2.03
N ALA A 124 -7.33 -6.97 0.79
CA ALA A 124 -6.37 -7.53 -0.16
C ALA A 124 -4.93 -7.38 0.30
N ILE A 125 -4.55 -6.18 0.79
CA ILE A 125 -3.20 -5.92 1.28
C ILE A 125 -2.89 -6.75 2.53
N CYS A 126 -3.77 -6.70 3.53
CA CYS A 126 -3.52 -7.36 4.81
C CYS A 126 -3.55 -8.90 4.67
N GLU A 127 -4.47 -9.44 3.89
CA GLU A 127 -4.53 -10.88 3.62
C GLU A 127 -3.30 -11.36 2.83
N GLY A 128 -2.89 -10.63 1.80
CA GLY A 128 -1.71 -10.95 1.01
C GLY A 128 -0.43 -10.93 1.85
N CYS A 129 -0.24 -9.91 2.67
CA CYS A 129 0.91 -9.80 3.58
C CYS A 129 0.89 -10.91 4.65
N SER A 130 -0.26 -11.19 5.23
CA SER A 130 -0.41 -12.26 6.22
C SER A 130 -0.04 -13.62 5.62
N LYS A 131 -0.50 -13.94 4.41
CA LYS A 131 -0.13 -15.17 3.69
C LYS A 131 1.37 -15.25 3.36
N ALA A 132 2.01 -14.10 3.13
CA ALA A 132 3.46 -14.03 2.93
C ALA A 132 4.27 -14.04 4.23
N GLY A 133 3.62 -14.04 5.39
CA GLY A 133 4.25 -14.02 6.70
C GLY A 133 4.83 -12.66 7.09
N THR A 134 4.26 -11.57 6.56
CA THR A 134 4.67 -10.19 6.87
C THR A 134 3.48 -9.32 7.26
N LEU A 135 3.72 -8.02 7.50
CA LEU A 135 2.70 -7.08 7.92
C LEU A 135 2.12 -6.32 6.74
N GLY A 136 0.79 -6.24 6.69
CA GLY A 136 0.07 -5.29 5.87
C GLY A 136 0.19 -3.88 6.42
N ALA A 137 -0.09 -2.89 5.57
CA ALA A 137 -0.23 -1.52 6.01
C ALA A 137 -1.42 -0.85 5.33
N VAL A 138 -2.05 0.04 6.06
CA VAL A 138 -3.16 0.85 5.58
C VAL A 138 -2.91 2.31 5.97
N ALA A 139 -3.48 3.25 5.24
CA ALA A 139 -3.30 4.65 5.54
C ALA A 139 -4.62 5.40 5.60
N ASP A 140 -4.59 6.47 6.36
CA ASP A 140 -5.56 7.55 6.31
C ASP A 140 -5.48 8.25 4.93
N GLY A 141 -6.61 8.50 4.30
CA GLY A 141 -6.65 9.22 3.01
C GLY A 141 -6.62 10.74 3.21
N ILE A 142 -6.19 11.46 2.19
CA ILE A 142 -6.25 12.92 2.17
C ILE A 142 -7.72 13.36 2.31
N GLY A 143 -8.00 14.21 3.30
CA GLY A 143 -9.35 14.72 3.53
C GLY A 143 -10.36 13.71 4.08
N ASP A 144 -9.95 12.50 4.41
CA ASP A 144 -10.87 11.52 4.97
C ASP A 144 -11.45 11.96 6.32
N PRO A 145 -12.78 11.97 6.46
CA PRO A 145 -13.41 12.19 7.75
C PRO A 145 -13.15 11.01 8.69
N LEU A 146 -13.23 11.27 9.99
CA LEU A 146 -12.95 10.27 11.03
C LEU A 146 -13.70 8.93 10.84
N PRO A 147 -15.01 8.91 10.51
CA PRO A 147 -15.74 7.65 10.32
C PRO A 147 -15.17 6.74 9.20
N VAL A 148 -14.55 7.30 8.18
CA VAL A 148 -13.88 6.51 7.13
C VAL A 148 -12.64 5.81 7.68
N PHE A 149 -11.88 6.51 8.50
CA PHE A 149 -10.73 5.94 9.19
C PHE A 149 -11.14 4.83 10.18
N GLU A 150 -12.18 5.09 10.98
CA GLU A 150 -12.75 4.08 11.90
C GLU A 150 -13.17 2.82 11.17
N LYS A 151 -13.84 2.95 10.03
CA LYS A 151 -14.26 1.80 9.20
C LYS A 151 -13.07 0.95 8.70
N ARG A 152 -11.92 1.57 8.38
CA ARG A 152 -10.69 0.83 8.04
C ARG A 152 -10.18 0.02 9.23
N LEU A 153 -10.16 0.63 10.42
CA LEU A 153 -9.75 -0.06 11.65
C LEU A 153 -10.70 -1.21 12.00
N ASP A 154 -12.00 -1.02 11.85
CA ASP A 154 -12.98 -2.08 12.06
C ASP A 154 -12.80 -3.25 11.09
N THR A 155 -12.42 -2.95 9.84
CA THR A 155 -12.06 -3.99 8.86
C THR A 155 -10.84 -4.79 9.34
N LEU A 156 -9.79 -4.14 9.82
CA LEU A 156 -8.61 -4.81 10.39
C LEU A 156 -8.99 -5.70 11.57
N LYS A 157 -9.78 -5.20 12.52
CA LYS A 157 -10.25 -5.97 13.67
C LYS A 157 -11.06 -7.19 13.25
N ARG A 158 -12.03 -7.00 12.36
CA ARG A 158 -12.91 -8.08 11.87
C ARG A 158 -12.12 -9.19 11.20
N LEU A 159 -11.07 -8.84 10.45
CA LEU A 159 -10.22 -9.80 9.74
C LEU A 159 -9.12 -10.40 10.63
N GLY A 160 -8.86 -9.81 11.80
CA GLY A 160 -7.82 -10.29 12.72
C GLY A 160 -6.40 -10.11 12.22
N TYR A 161 -6.17 -9.23 11.23
CA TYR A 161 -4.85 -9.00 10.67
C TYR A 161 -4.07 -7.97 11.48
N LYS A 162 -2.80 -8.27 11.71
CA LYS A 162 -1.83 -7.29 12.22
C LYS A 162 -1.39 -6.37 11.10
N ALA A 163 -1.38 -5.07 11.36
CA ALA A 163 -1.03 -4.07 10.34
C ALA A 163 -0.31 -2.87 10.94
N ILE A 164 0.35 -2.14 10.06
CA ILE A 164 0.87 -0.78 10.32
C ILE A 164 -0.19 0.21 9.81
N VAL A 165 -0.37 1.32 10.51
CA VAL A 165 -1.31 2.37 10.08
C VAL A 165 -0.55 3.68 9.84
N GLY A 166 -0.69 4.23 8.63
CA GLY A 166 -0.17 5.54 8.26
C GLY A 166 -1.22 6.64 8.47
N LEU A 167 -0.81 7.74 9.05
CA LEU A 167 -1.64 8.93 9.24
C LEU A 167 -1.14 10.06 8.36
N LYS A 168 -2.05 10.80 7.76
CA LYS A 168 -1.75 12.05 7.07
C LYS A 168 -1.55 13.18 8.08
N PRO A 169 -0.72 14.19 7.75
CA PRO A 169 -0.59 15.40 8.57
C PRO A 169 -1.94 16.07 8.78
N ARG A 170 -2.26 16.36 10.05
CA ARG A 170 -3.51 16.98 10.49
C ARG A 170 -3.24 17.85 11.72
N LEU A 171 -4.25 18.50 12.21
CA LEU A 171 -4.16 19.16 13.54
C LEU A 171 -3.84 18.13 14.62
N ASN A 172 -3.03 18.49 15.58
CA ASN A 172 -2.59 17.58 16.66
C ASN A 172 -3.74 16.85 17.33
N LYS A 173 -4.86 17.51 17.59
CA LYS A 173 -6.05 16.88 18.19
C LYS A 173 -6.57 15.71 17.33
N ASP A 174 -6.61 15.89 16.03
CA ASP A 174 -7.13 14.90 15.08
C ASP A 174 -6.16 13.71 14.92
N ILE A 175 -4.85 13.97 14.98
CA ILE A 175 -3.81 12.95 14.99
C ILE A 175 -3.92 12.11 16.28
N ILE A 176 -4.00 12.75 17.45
CA ILE A 176 -4.09 12.07 18.74
C ILE A 176 -5.35 11.19 18.81
N GLU A 177 -6.48 11.68 18.31
CA GLU A 177 -7.71 10.91 18.26
C GLU A 177 -7.55 9.64 17.41
N ARG A 178 -6.99 9.76 16.19
CA ARG A 178 -6.72 8.62 15.31
C ARG A 178 -5.71 7.64 15.91
N MET A 179 -4.67 8.14 16.56
CA MET A 179 -3.70 7.29 17.27
C MET A 179 -4.37 6.43 18.34
N ARG A 180 -5.26 7.02 19.15
CA ARG A 180 -6.01 6.29 20.20
C ARG A 180 -6.94 5.23 19.61
N LEU A 181 -7.59 5.53 18.49
CA LEU A 181 -8.44 4.57 17.79
C LEU A 181 -7.61 3.41 17.21
N ALA A 182 -6.46 3.70 16.60
CA ALA A 182 -5.56 2.71 16.07
C ALA A 182 -4.96 1.81 17.17
N GLU A 183 -4.58 2.39 18.31
CA GLU A 183 -4.13 1.64 19.49
C GLU A 183 -5.23 0.68 19.99
N LYS A 184 -6.47 1.15 20.13
CA LYS A 184 -7.63 0.30 20.48
C LYS A 184 -7.91 -0.79 19.43
N ALA A 185 -7.52 -0.56 18.19
CA ALA A 185 -7.63 -1.55 17.12
C ALA A 185 -6.53 -2.62 17.17
N GLY A 186 -5.50 -2.45 18.01
CA GLY A 186 -4.40 -3.39 18.15
C GLY A 186 -3.42 -3.36 16.99
N VAL A 187 -3.21 -2.20 16.35
CA VAL A 187 -2.21 -2.07 15.28
C VAL A 187 -0.79 -2.21 15.84
N VAL A 188 0.12 -2.70 15.01
CA VAL A 188 1.52 -2.99 15.42
C VAL A 188 2.31 -1.70 15.57
N ALA A 189 2.13 -0.78 14.65
CA ALA A 189 2.85 0.49 14.63
C ALA A 189 2.04 1.57 13.90
N LEU A 190 2.41 2.83 14.16
CA LEU A 190 1.88 4.01 13.49
C LEU A 190 3.00 4.73 12.76
N THR A 191 2.68 5.27 11.60
CA THR A 191 3.54 6.19 10.86
C THR A 191 2.80 7.49 10.58
N ILE A 192 3.54 8.58 10.41
CA ILE A 192 2.99 9.86 9.95
C ILE A 192 3.71 10.22 8.67
N ASP A 193 2.96 10.51 7.62
CA ASP A 193 3.53 10.99 6.36
C ASP A 193 4.11 12.39 6.55
N LEU A 194 5.27 12.62 5.97
CA LEU A 194 5.97 13.92 6.03
C LEU A 194 6.17 14.54 4.65
N ASP A 195 5.66 13.91 3.62
CA ASP A 195 5.89 14.24 2.21
C ASP A 195 4.82 15.12 1.56
N SER A 196 3.89 15.64 2.33
CA SER A 196 2.70 16.34 1.83
C SER A 196 2.82 17.86 1.86
#